data_1e2a3215155305441becb3e0a2a3eb59
#
_entry.id   1e2a3215155305441becb3e0a2a3eb59
#
_cell.length_a   1.000
_cell.length_b   1.000
_cell.length_c   1.000
_cell.angle_alpha   90.00
_cell.angle_beta   90.00
_cell.angle_gamma   90.00
#
_symmetry.space_group_name_H-M   'P 1'
#
loop_
_entity.id
_entity.type
_entity.pdbx_description
1 polymer ?
#
loop_
_entity_poly.entity_id
_entity_poly.type
_entity_poly.pdbx_seq_one_letter_code
_entity_poly.pdbx_strand_id
1 'polypeptide(L)'
;MTGNSNPIRPATESSGSGRSMVCVLGAHSGVGVSTVSANLALCAQRRSLNREAALLDFNLYEGDLHLLLELEPEHSWRELMRDPLALDPTLLMSVLVKHKTGLHLLASDYDGLRDASVPPDKIGRLCK
;
A
#
# COMPACT_ATOMS: atom_id res chain seq x y z
N MET A 1 -29.09 -23.78 22.99
CA MET A 1 -28.41 -22.60 22.47
C MET A 1 -27.04 -23.01 21.95
N THR A 2 -26.93 -23.29 20.69
CA THR A 2 -25.70 -23.73 20.04
C THR A 2 -25.09 -22.53 19.34
N GLY A 3 -24.01 -21.98 19.93
CA GLY A 3 -23.23 -20.89 19.33
C GLY A 3 -22.46 -21.40 18.12
N ASN A 4 -22.84 -20.90 16.95
CA ASN A 4 -22.15 -21.17 15.69
C ASN A 4 -20.91 -20.27 15.61
N SER A 5 -19.79 -20.75 16.12
CA SER A 5 -18.49 -20.11 15.92
C SER A 5 -17.99 -20.46 14.51
N ASN A 6 -18.30 -19.58 13.57
CA ASN A 6 -17.75 -19.68 12.21
C ASN A 6 -16.24 -19.37 12.27
N PRO A 7 -15.34 -20.33 11.98
CA PRO A 7 -13.91 -20.03 11.96
C PRO A 7 -13.59 -19.04 10.85
N ILE A 8 -12.88 -17.98 11.20
CA ILE A 8 -12.32 -17.03 10.24
C ILE A 8 -11.45 -17.83 9.27
N ARG A 9 -11.94 -18.04 8.06
CA ARG A 9 -11.14 -18.63 6.99
C ARG A 9 -10.07 -17.61 6.58
N PRO A 10 -8.78 -17.97 6.60
CA PRO A 10 -7.76 -17.15 5.94
C PRO A 10 -8.13 -17.04 4.46
N ALA A 11 -7.98 -15.84 3.91
CA ALA A 11 -8.22 -15.58 2.50
C ALA A 11 -7.45 -16.60 1.66
N THR A 12 -8.17 -17.35 0.83
CA THR A 12 -7.66 -18.39 -0.04
C THR A 12 -6.61 -17.80 -0.97
N GLU A 13 -5.44 -18.39 -0.99
CA GLU A 13 -4.39 -18.14 -1.98
C GLU A 13 -4.98 -18.29 -3.38
N SER A 14 -5.01 -17.20 -4.13
CA SER A 14 -5.25 -17.28 -5.57
C SER A 14 -3.99 -17.84 -6.20
N SER A 15 -4.04 -19.07 -6.67
CA SER A 15 -3.02 -19.72 -7.49
C SER A 15 -2.91 -19.00 -8.85
N GLY A 16 -2.15 -17.92 -8.89
CA GLY A 16 -1.88 -17.15 -10.11
C GLY A 16 -0.67 -16.27 -9.92
N SER A 17 0.43 -16.63 -10.57
CA SER A 17 1.65 -15.81 -10.76
C SER A 17 2.32 -15.30 -9.48
N GLY A 18 2.64 -16.11 -8.50
CA GLY A 18 3.69 -15.82 -7.50
C GLY A 18 3.71 -14.42 -6.83
N ARG A 19 2.65 -13.64 -6.93
CA ARG A 19 2.47 -12.35 -6.27
C ARG A 19 1.78 -12.55 -4.94
N SER A 20 2.24 -11.87 -3.91
CA SER A 20 1.60 -11.87 -2.59
C SER A 20 1.37 -10.44 -2.15
N MET A 21 0.22 -10.19 -1.53
CA MET A 21 -0.12 -8.90 -0.92
C MET A 21 -0.28 -9.10 0.57
N VAL A 22 0.33 -8.20 1.36
CA VAL A 22 0.21 -8.15 2.82
C VAL A 22 -0.41 -6.83 3.20
N CYS A 23 -1.47 -6.86 3.99
CA CYS A 23 -2.08 -5.66 4.54
C CYS A 23 -1.76 -5.57 6.04
N VAL A 24 -1.24 -4.43 6.47
CA VAL A 24 -0.91 -4.16 7.88
C VAL A 24 -1.91 -3.15 8.41
N LEU A 25 -2.66 -3.53 9.42
CA LEU A 25 -3.70 -2.71 10.05
C LEU A 25 -3.40 -2.53 11.53
N GLY A 26 -3.56 -1.30 12.02
CA GLY A 26 -3.45 -1.00 13.45
C GLY A 26 -4.80 -1.06 14.16
N ALA A 27 -4.83 -1.60 15.37
CA ALA A 27 -6.03 -1.60 16.21
C ALA A 27 -6.36 -0.19 16.75
N HIS A 28 -5.34 0.68 16.86
CA HIS A 28 -5.46 2.07 17.27
C HIS A 28 -4.27 2.89 16.78
N SER A 29 -4.34 4.20 16.89
CA SER A 29 -3.25 5.11 16.51
C SER A 29 -2.00 4.85 17.36
N GLY A 30 -0.82 5.04 16.77
CA GLY A 30 0.47 4.95 17.46
C GLY A 30 1.01 3.54 17.72
N VAL A 31 0.35 2.47 17.23
CA VAL A 31 0.83 1.07 17.42
C VAL A 31 2.01 0.68 16.52
N GLY A 32 2.52 1.60 15.70
CA GLY A 32 3.71 1.37 14.88
C GLY A 32 3.43 0.73 13.52
N VAL A 33 2.24 0.89 12.95
CA VAL A 33 1.86 0.35 11.62
C VAL A 33 2.87 0.75 10.55
N SER A 34 3.19 2.04 10.45
CA SER A 34 4.15 2.56 9.46
C SER A 34 5.52 1.94 9.64
N THR A 35 6.01 1.87 10.88
CA THR A 35 7.32 1.26 11.19
C THR A 35 7.37 -0.21 10.82
N VAL A 36 6.33 -0.99 11.17
CA VAL A 36 6.25 -2.42 10.83
C VAL A 36 6.15 -2.61 9.32
N SER A 37 5.31 -1.83 8.64
CA SER A 37 5.10 -1.90 7.20
C SER A 37 6.37 -1.59 6.42
N ALA A 38 7.08 -0.52 6.77
CA ALA A 38 8.34 -0.13 6.13
C ALA A 38 9.41 -1.22 6.28
N ASN A 39 9.60 -1.73 7.50
CA ASN A 39 10.59 -2.78 7.75
C ASN A 39 10.22 -4.09 7.05
N LEU A 40 8.95 -4.49 7.04
CA LEU A 40 8.48 -5.69 6.34
C LEU A 40 8.73 -5.57 4.84
N ALA A 41 8.41 -4.42 4.23
CA ALA A 41 8.63 -4.17 2.81
C ALA A 41 10.12 -4.18 2.44
N LEU A 42 10.98 -3.54 3.25
CA LEU A 42 12.43 -3.58 3.07
C LEU A 42 13.00 -5.00 3.18
N CYS A 43 12.51 -5.79 4.14
CA CYS A 43 12.91 -7.19 4.28
C CYS A 43 12.45 -8.03 3.09
N ALA A 44 11.23 -7.83 2.61
CA ALA A 44 10.71 -8.51 1.44
C ALA A 44 11.54 -8.19 0.19
N GLN A 45 11.84 -6.90 -0.04
CA GLN A 45 12.68 -6.46 -1.16
C GLN A 45 14.08 -7.08 -1.12
N ARG A 46 14.74 -7.12 0.05
CA ARG A 46 16.07 -7.70 0.20
C ARG A 46 16.12 -9.21 -0.03
N ARG A 47 15.04 -9.91 0.28
CA ARG A 47 14.96 -11.39 0.09
C ARG A 47 14.60 -11.78 -1.33
N SER A 48 14.08 -10.86 -2.11
CA SER A 48 13.62 -11.13 -3.46
C SER A 48 14.74 -10.84 -4.46
N LEU A 49 15.41 -11.87 -4.96
CA LEU A 49 16.50 -11.72 -5.94
C LEU A 49 16.02 -11.25 -7.32
N ASN A 50 14.75 -11.48 -7.67
CA ASN A 50 14.20 -11.22 -9.01
C ASN A 50 12.79 -10.60 -9.01
N ARG A 51 12.34 -10.05 -7.90
CA ARG A 51 11.00 -9.44 -7.80
C ARG A 51 11.11 -8.07 -7.16
N GLU A 52 10.33 -7.14 -7.65
CA GLU A 52 10.21 -5.83 -7.05
C GLU A 52 9.08 -5.85 -6.02
N ALA A 53 9.32 -5.22 -4.87
CA ALA A 53 8.30 -4.99 -3.86
C ALA A 53 7.80 -3.55 -3.95
N ALA A 54 6.51 -3.37 -3.70
CA ALA A 54 5.91 -2.05 -3.56
C ALA A 54 5.25 -1.93 -2.19
N LEU A 55 5.44 -0.78 -1.55
CA LEU A 55 4.76 -0.37 -0.33
C LEU A 55 3.76 0.72 -0.68
N LEU A 56 2.51 0.54 -0.28
CA LEU A 56 1.43 1.48 -0.56
C LEU A 56 0.98 2.12 0.75
N ASP A 57 1.10 3.43 0.83
CA ASP A 57 0.65 4.21 1.98
C ASP A 57 -0.78 4.68 1.76
N PHE A 58 -1.74 3.99 2.35
CA PHE A 58 -3.14 4.38 2.33
C PHE A 58 -3.58 5.17 3.56
N ASN A 59 -2.64 5.78 4.28
CA ASN A 59 -3.01 6.72 5.31
C ASN A 59 -3.60 7.98 4.67
N LEU A 60 -4.90 8.23 4.91
CA LEU A 60 -5.63 9.33 4.28
C LEU A 60 -5.37 10.69 4.92
N TYR A 61 -4.79 10.69 6.11
CA TYR A 61 -4.67 11.91 6.93
C TYR A 61 -3.23 12.39 7.06
N GLU A 62 -2.31 11.50 7.40
CA GLU A 62 -0.92 11.83 7.69
C GLU A 62 -0.04 10.65 7.30
N GLY A 63 0.30 10.53 6.02
CA GLY A 63 1.24 9.52 5.55
C GLY A 63 2.67 9.90 5.91
N ASP A 64 3.36 9.05 6.66
CA ASP A 64 4.72 9.26 7.15
C ASP A 64 5.74 8.24 6.60
N LEU A 65 5.30 7.30 5.75
CA LEU A 65 6.17 6.27 5.20
C LEU A 65 7.31 6.84 4.36
N HIS A 66 7.08 7.95 3.66
CA HIS A 66 8.13 8.62 2.90
C HIS A 66 9.22 9.19 3.82
N LEU A 67 8.86 9.73 4.99
CA LEU A 67 9.83 10.22 5.98
C LEU A 67 10.66 9.08 6.56
N LEU A 68 10.02 7.95 6.92
CA LEU A 68 10.71 6.77 7.43
C LEU A 68 11.69 6.15 6.42
N LEU A 69 11.41 6.31 5.13
CA LEU A 69 12.24 5.80 4.04
C LEU A 69 13.21 6.84 3.48
N GLU A 70 13.24 8.06 4.04
CA GLU A 70 14.07 9.18 3.55
C GLU A 70 13.84 9.45 2.07
N LEU A 71 12.57 9.50 1.64
CA LEU A 71 12.14 9.74 0.27
C LEU A 71 11.40 11.06 0.17
N GLU A 72 11.52 11.72 -0.98
CA GLU A 72 10.79 12.93 -1.34
C GLU A 72 9.90 12.62 -2.55
N PRO A 73 8.67 12.12 -2.35
CA PRO A 73 7.76 11.82 -3.45
C PRO A 73 7.22 13.11 -4.07
N GLU A 74 7.30 13.21 -5.39
CA GLU A 74 6.70 14.32 -6.15
C GLU A 74 5.20 14.08 -6.40
N HIS A 75 4.77 12.83 -6.30
CA HIS A 75 3.43 12.36 -6.60
C HIS A 75 2.87 11.50 -5.47
N SER A 76 1.54 11.42 -5.40
CA SER A 76 0.83 10.60 -4.42
C SER A 76 -0.23 9.72 -5.11
N TRP A 77 -0.78 8.76 -4.36
CA TRP A 77 -1.87 7.92 -4.86
C TRP A 77 -3.13 8.73 -5.26
N ARG A 78 -3.27 9.99 -4.81
CA ARG A 78 -4.35 10.88 -5.20
C ARG A 78 -4.40 11.09 -6.72
N GLU A 79 -3.26 11.15 -7.38
CA GLU A 79 -3.22 11.35 -8.83
C GLU A 79 -3.83 10.17 -9.58
N LEU A 80 -3.61 8.97 -9.06
CA LEU A 80 -4.25 7.75 -9.59
C LEU A 80 -5.77 7.76 -9.40
N MET A 81 -6.28 8.52 -8.42
CA MET A 81 -7.70 8.60 -8.14
C MET A 81 -8.43 9.65 -8.98
N ARG A 82 -7.71 10.54 -9.66
CA ARG A 82 -8.35 11.57 -10.52
C ARG A 82 -9.06 10.93 -11.70
N ASP A 83 -8.44 9.96 -12.35
CA ASP A 83 -9.06 9.19 -13.44
C ASP A 83 -8.81 7.68 -13.26
N PRO A 84 -9.73 6.95 -12.60
CA PRO A 84 -9.59 5.53 -12.37
C PRO A 84 -9.65 4.67 -13.63
N LEU A 85 -10.14 5.22 -14.74
CA LEU A 85 -10.19 4.51 -16.03
C LEU A 85 -8.86 4.60 -16.76
N ALA A 86 -8.01 5.57 -16.42
CA ALA A 86 -6.68 5.78 -16.97
C ALA A 86 -5.57 5.09 -16.15
N LEU A 87 -5.91 4.21 -15.22
CA LEU A 87 -4.94 3.40 -14.48
C LEU A 87 -4.25 2.44 -15.45
N ASP A 88 -3.16 2.91 -16.02
CA ASP A 88 -2.25 2.09 -16.82
C ASP A 88 -0.92 1.85 -16.07
N PRO A 89 -0.14 0.84 -16.46
CA PRO A 89 1.16 0.56 -15.84
C PRO A 89 2.15 1.73 -15.91
N THR A 90 2.06 2.56 -16.95
CA THR A 90 2.97 3.70 -17.15
C THR A 90 2.68 4.79 -16.13
N LEU A 91 1.41 5.13 -15.95
CA LEU A 91 0.98 6.08 -14.94
C LEU A 91 1.33 5.59 -13.53
N LEU A 92 1.07 4.30 -13.24
CA LEU A 92 1.42 3.73 -11.95
C LEU A 92 2.91 3.86 -11.67
N MET A 93 3.76 3.52 -12.63
CA MET A 93 5.21 3.62 -12.47
C MET A 93 5.69 5.07 -12.34
N SER A 94 4.99 6.05 -12.91
CA SER A 94 5.37 7.46 -12.81
C SER A 94 5.10 8.08 -11.44
N VAL A 95 4.15 7.55 -10.68
CA VAL A 95 3.81 8.03 -9.33
C VAL A 95 4.53 7.28 -8.21
N LEU A 96 5.20 6.17 -8.54
CA LEU A 96 6.00 5.41 -7.58
C LEU A 96 7.37 6.05 -7.41
N VAL A 97 7.78 6.28 -6.17
CA VAL A 97 9.15 6.69 -5.85
C VAL A 97 9.98 5.48 -5.47
N LYS A 98 11.20 5.39 -6.02
CA LYS A 98 12.09 4.25 -5.81
C LYS A 98 13.10 4.54 -4.70
N HIS A 99 13.10 3.71 -3.67
CA HIS A 99 14.10 3.73 -2.62
C HIS A 99 15.43 3.10 -3.09
N LYS A 100 16.56 3.46 -2.46
CA LYS A 100 17.92 2.93 -2.76
C LYS A 100 18.05 1.41 -2.72
N THR A 101 17.17 0.72 -2.01
CA THR A 101 17.12 -0.76 -1.97
C THR A 101 16.36 -1.40 -3.12
N GLY A 102 15.74 -0.60 -3.99
CA GLY A 102 14.86 -1.06 -5.06
C GLY A 102 13.39 -1.18 -4.67
N LEU A 103 13.03 -0.96 -3.41
CA LEU A 103 11.64 -0.88 -2.97
C LEU A 103 10.94 0.32 -3.62
N HIS A 104 9.73 0.13 -4.11
CA HIS A 104 8.88 1.21 -4.61
C HIS A 104 7.90 1.65 -3.53
N LEU A 105 7.70 2.96 -3.39
CA LEU A 105 6.70 3.55 -2.49
C LEU A 105 5.64 4.28 -3.31
N LEU A 106 4.37 3.97 -3.09
CA LEU A 106 3.24 4.83 -3.43
C LEU A 106 2.91 5.66 -2.19
N ALA A 107 3.26 6.93 -2.24
CA ALA A 107 3.12 7.80 -1.08
C ALA A 107 1.68 8.25 -0.84
N SER A 108 1.36 8.49 0.42
CA SER A 108 0.16 9.24 0.80
C SER A 108 0.32 10.73 0.47
N ASP A 109 -0.80 11.40 0.37
CA ASP A 109 -0.82 12.85 0.17
C ASP A 109 -0.58 13.57 1.51
N TYR A 110 0.42 14.45 1.53
CA TYR A 110 0.78 15.21 2.73
C TYR A 110 -0.19 16.38 3.01
N ASP A 111 -0.88 16.88 1.98
CA ASP A 111 -1.78 18.05 2.12
C ASP A 111 -3.16 17.73 2.74
N GLY A 112 -3.29 16.59 3.36
CA GLY A 112 -4.44 16.21 4.16
C GLY A 112 -5.76 16.31 3.41
N LEU A 113 -6.29 15.20 2.98
CA LEU A 113 -7.64 15.08 2.47
C LEU A 113 -8.67 15.50 3.52
N ARG A 114 -8.86 16.80 3.69
CA ARG A 114 -10.00 17.29 4.52
C ARG A 114 -11.36 17.04 3.86
N ASP A 115 -11.40 16.64 2.56
CA ASP A 115 -12.66 16.65 1.79
C ASP A 115 -12.87 15.55 0.75
N ALA A 116 -12.07 14.50 0.69
CA ALA A 116 -12.27 13.46 -0.31
C ALA A 116 -12.58 12.09 0.30
N SER A 117 -13.83 11.69 0.25
CA SER A 117 -14.20 10.28 0.37
C SER A 117 -13.61 9.52 -0.81
N VAL A 118 -12.64 8.64 -0.54
CA VAL A 118 -12.11 7.74 -1.56
C VAL A 118 -13.10 6.58 -1.74
N PRO A 119 -13.70 6.41 -2.92
CA PRO A 119 -14.60 5.29 -3.15
C PRO A 119 -13.87 3.96 -2.99
N PRO A 120 -14.40 3.00 -2.22
CA PRO A 120 -13.74 1.71 -1.94
C PRO A 120 -13.41 0.89 -3.19
N ASP A 121 -14.21 1.03 -4.25
CA ASP A 121 -14.01 0.35 -5.53
C ASP A 121 -12.73 0.80 -6.25
N LYS A 122 -12.30 2.05 -6.05
CA LYS A 122 -11.07 2.58 -6.61
C LYS A 122 -9.84 1.96 -5.95
N ILE A 123 -9.86 1.82 -4.63
CA ILE A 123 -8.77 1.16 -3.89
C ILE A 123 -8.62 -0.29 -4.34
N GLY A 124 -9.73 -1.01 -4.51
CA GLY A 124 -9.71 -2.38 -4.96
C GLY A 124 -9.10 -2.60 -6.35
N ARG A 125 -9.06 -1.57 -7.21
CA ARG A 125 -8.40 -1.64 -8.53
C ARG A 125 -6.89 -1.48 -8.46
N LEU A 126 -6.38 -0.70 -7.51
CA LEU A 126 -4.93 -0.56 -7.28
C LEU A 126 -4.28 -1.84 -6.77
N CYS A 127 -5.06 -2.71 -6.13
CA CYS A 127 -4.58 -3.95 -5.54
C CYS A 127 -4.69 -5.18 -6.46
N LYS A 128 -5.14 -5.01 -7.71
CA LYS A 128 -5.23 -6.08 -8.73
C LYS A 128 -4.07 -6.03 -9.71
#